data_540b975ad754c2cb02531e912673918b
#
_entry.id   540b975ad754c2cb02531e912673918b
#
_cell.length_a   1.000
_cell.length_b   1.000
_cell.length_c   1.000
_cell.angle_alpha   90.00
_cell.angle_beta   90.00
_cell.angle_gamma   90.00
#
_symmetry.space_group_name_H-M   'P 1'
#
loop_
_entity.id
_entity.type
_entity.pdbx_description
1 polymer ?
#
loop_
_entity_poly.entity_id
_entity_poly.type
_entity_poly.pdbx_seq_one_letter_code
_entity_poly.pdbx_strand_id
1 'polypeptide(L)'
;MILAVFLRGRKAGRPMPEEDAVKEESIRMNGNNRNFQREMDRLIEKNGREGAVPTLFLHSCCAPCSSYVLEYLSQYFKITVYYYNPNIYPPSEYGERAEEVKRLLRELPAKNEISFVAGEYRPEQFYEAVRGHEEDLEGGERCGICFELRLREAARLAGEGGFDYFATTLTISPLKDAARLNRIGEKLGEEYGVNYLASDFKKKNGYKRSTELSREYGL
;
A
#
# COMPACT_ATOMS: atom_id res chain seq x y z
N MET A 1 -27.20 47.79 -26.02
CA MET A 1 -27.01 46.47 -26.63
C MET A 1 -26.49 45.51 -25.52
N ILE A 2 -27.35 44.59 -25.11
CA ILE A 2 -27.25 43.80 -23.88
C ILE A 2 -26.58 42.48 -24.24
N LEU A 3 -25.47 42.18 -23.55
CA LEU A 3 -24.74 40.92 -23.69
C LEU A 3 -25.32 39.92 -22.67
N ALA A 4 -26.05 38.92 -23.18
CA ALA A 4 -26.58 37.82 -22.37
C ALA A 4 -25.49 36.77 -22.14
N VAL A 5 -25.06 36.60 -20.90
CA VAL A 5 -24.11 35.55 -20.45
C VAL A 5 -24.94 34.29 -20.22
N PHE A 6 -24.67 33.24 -20.98
CA PHE A 6 -25.21 31.90 -20.78
C PHE A 6 -24.55 31.20 -19.59
N LEU A 7 -25.23 31.13 -18.47
CA LEU A 7 -24.91 30.20 -17.38
C LEU A 7 -25.37 28.79 -17.79
N ARG A 8 -24.43 27.96 -18.26
CA ARG A 8 -24.69 26.51 -18.40
C ARG A 8 -24.58 25.86 -17.02
N GLY A 9 -25.72 25.39 -16.52
CA GLY A 9 -25.82 24.64 -15.28
C GLY A 9 -24.94 23.38 -15.27
N ARG A 10 -24.22 23.16 -14.18
CA ARG A 10 -23.55 21.90 -13.87
C ARG A 10 -24.62 20.83 -13.69
N LYS A 11 -24.59 19.78 -14.48
CA LYS A 11 -25.41 18.60 -14.24
C LYS A 11 -24.93 17.96 -12.95
N ALA A 12 -25.76 17.92 -11.93
CA ALA A 12 -25.58 17.11 -10.76
C ALA A 12 -25.41 15.64 -11.20
N GLY A 13 -24.38 14.98 -10.68
CA GLY A 13 -24.17 13.54 -10.90
C GLY A 13 -25.42 12.78 -10.47
N ARG A 14 -25.78 11.71 -11.18
CA ARG A 14 -26.88 10.83 -10.78
C ARG A 14 -26.61 10.33 -9.36
N PRO A 15 -27.61 10.37 -8.46
CA PRO A 15 -27.47 9.69 -7.18
C PRO A 15 -27.22 8.20 -7.42
N MET A 16 -26.33 7.61 -6.66
CA MET A 16 -26.07 6.18 -6.68
C MET A 16 -27.35 5.43 -6.30
N PRO A 17 -27.63 4.25 -6.90
CA PRO A 17 -28.75 3.41 -6.49
C PRO A 17 -28.65 3.09 -4.99
N GLU A 18 -29.78 3.08 -4.29
CA GLU A 18 -29.82 2.79 -2.84
C GLU A 18 -29.18 1.43 -2.48
N GLU A 19 -29.27 0.44 -3.37
CA GLU A 19 -28.64 -0.86 -3.21
C GLU A 19 -27.10 -0.77 -3.17
N ASP A 20 -26.50 0.11 -3.95
CA ASP A 20 -25.04 0.31 -3.95
C ASP A 20 -24.57 1.09 -2.68
N ALA A 21 -25.37 2.04 -2.22
CA ALA A 21 -25.12 2.76 -0.97
C ALA A 21 -25.21 1.83 0.26
N VAL A 22 -26.20 0.95 0.30
CA VAL A 22 -26.37 -0.05 1.36
C VAL A 22 -25.24 -1.09 1.33
N LYS A 23 -24.77 -1.46 0.14
CA LYS A 23 -23.62 -2.35 -0.03
C LYS A 23 -22.31 -1.70 0.41
N GLU A 24 -22.08 -0.44 0.06
CA GLU A 24 -20.93 0.32 0.57
C GLU A 24 -20.97 0.52 2.08
N GLU A 25 -22.13 0.77 2.65
CA GLU A 25 -22.29 0.94 4.10
C GLU A 25 -22.09 -0.39 4.86
N SER A 26 -22.60 -1.51 4.32
CA SER A 26 -22.37 -2.85 4.87
C SER A 26 -20.90 -3.28 4.76
N ILE A 27 -20.20 -2.90 3.68
CA ILE A 27 -18.76 -3.12 3.51
C ILE A 27 -17.96 -2.24 4.48
N ARG A 28 -18.38 -1.00 4.72
CA ARG A 28 -17.78 -0.12 5.74
C ARG A 28 -17.96 -0.66 7.16
N MET A 29 -19.13 -1.16 7.49
CA MET A 29 -19.40 -1.72 8.82
C MET A 29 -18.67 -3.04 9.07
N ASN A 30 -18.55 -3.92 8.08
CA ASN A 30 -17.77 -5.15 8.17
C ASN A 30 -16.24 -4.89 8.23
N GLY A 31 -15.74 -3.87 7.53
CA GLY A 31 -14.32 -3.51 7.54
C GLY A 31 -13.81 -3.04 8.91
N ASN A 32 -14.67 -2.40 9.72
CA ASN A 32 -14.28 -1.85 11.02
C ASN A 32 -14.13 -2.93 12.12
N ASN A 33 -14.58 -4.17 11.87
CA ASN A 33 -14.50 -5.28 12.82
C ASN A 33 -13.52 -6.39 12.40
N ARG A 34 -12.88 -6.27 11.21
CA ARG A 34 -11.89 -7.25 10.74
C ARG A 34 -10.56 -7.09 11.45
N ASN A 35 -9.99 -8.20 11.86
CA ASN A 35 -8.64 -8.24 12.42
C ASN A 35 -7.64 -8.74 11.38
N PHE A 36 -7.15 -7.84 10.54
CA PHE A 36 -6.22 -8.14 9.45
C PHE A 36 -4.95 -8.86 9.94
N GLN A 37 -4.47 -8.55 11.15
CA GLN A 37 -3.33 -9.26 11.73
C GLN A 37 -3.65 -10.73 11.96
N ARG A 38 -4.83 -11.06 12.50
CA ARG A 38 -5.25 -12.46 12.69
C ARG A 38 -5.47 -13.19 11.37
N GLU A 39 -5.94 -12.51 10.35
CA GLU A 39 -6.11 -13.09 9.01
C GLU A 39 -4.75 -13.48 8.42
N MET A 40 -3.79 -12.58 8.48
CA MET A 40 -2.42 -12.84 8.08
C MET A 40 -1.76 -13.97 8.90
N ASP A 41 -1.95 -13.99 10.22
CA ASP A 41 -1.41 -15.06 11.08
C ASP A 41 -1.95 -16.43 10.67
N ARG A 42 -3.25 -16.55 10.39
CA ARG A 42 -3.88 -17.82 9.92
C ARG A 42 -3.31 -18.27 8.57
N LEU A 43 -3.08 -17.32 7.67
CA LEU A 43 -2.46 -17.62 6.37
C LEU A 43 -1.04 -18.16 6.55
N ILE A 44 -0.24 -17.49 7.37
CA ILE A 44 1.12 -17.91 7.70
C ILE A 44 1.14 -19.31 8.33
N GLU A 45 0.25 -19.57 9.28
CA GLU A 45 0.12 -20.89 9.90
C GLU A 45 -0.29 -21.99 8.90
N LYS A 46 -1.19 -21.67 7.98
CA LYS A 46 -1.59 -22.58 6.91
C LYS A 46 -0.40 -22.93 6.02
N ASN A 47 0.29 -21.92 5.48
CA ASN A 47 1.46 -22.11 4.63
C ASN A 47 2.56 -22.90 5.35
N GLY A 48 2.77 -22.63 6.65
CA GLY A 48 3.74 -23.36 7.47
C GLY A 48 3.42 -24.83 7.63
N ARG A 49 2.14 -25.20 7.80
CA ARG A 49 1.70 -26.60 7.85
C ARG A 49 1.88 -27.31 6.51
N GLU A 50 1.73 -26.61 5.40
CA GLU A 50 1.91 -27.13 4.05
C GLU A 50 3.40 -27.15 3.60
N GLY A 51 4.31 -26.62 4.44
CA GLY A 51 5.73 -26.47 4.11
C GLY A 51 5.99 -25.47 2.98
N ALA A 52 5.02 -24.60 2.68
CA ALA A 52 5.10 -23.65 1.59
C ALA A 52 5.79 -22.35 2.02
N VAL A 53 6.63 -21.80 1.13
CA VAL A 53 7.23 -20.46 1.25
C VAL A 53 6.82 -19.67 0.00
N PRO A 54 5.62 -19.03 0.04
CA PRO A 54 5.11 -18.33 -1.12
C PRO A 54 5.90 -17.05 -1.45
N THR A 55 5.72 -16.60 -2.68
CA THR A 55 6.31 -15.36 -3.20
C THR A 55 5.43 -14.15 -2.85
N LEU A 56 6.07 -13.05 -2.44
CA LEU A 56 5.40 -11.81 -2.05
C LEU A 56 6.02 -10.62 -2.79
N PHE A 57 5.19 -9.87 -3.53
CA PHE A 57 5.55 -8.59 -4.10
C PHE A 57 5.16 -7.47 -3.14
N LEU A 58 6.14 -6.86 -2.47
CA LEU A 58 5.91 -5.92 -1.35
C LEU A 58 6.18 -4.48 -1.77
N HIS A 59 5.12 -3.68 -1.93
CA HIS A 59 5.27 -2.24 -2.10
C HIS A 59 5.90 -1.62 -0.86
N SER A 60 7.03 -0.93 -1.04
CA SER A 60 7.80 -0.24 0.00
C SER A 60 7.70 1.27 -0.16
N CYS A 61 7.36 1.99 0.92
CA CYS A 61 7.33 3.44 0.92
C CYS A 61 8.67 4.08 1.36
N CYS A 62 9.41 3.46 2.27
CA CYS A 62 10.70 3.93 2.79
C CYS A 62 11.35 2.85 3.67
N ALA A 63 12.61 3.00 4.01
CA ALA A 63 13.35 2.04 4.83
C ALA A 63 12.79 1.91 6.26
N PRO A 64 12.49 3.00 7.00
CA PRO A 64 11.89 2.88 8.34
C PRO A 64 10.60 2.04 8.37
N CYS A 65 9.70 2.29 7.42
CA CYS A 65 8.44 1.53 7.33
C CYS A 65 8.66 0.07 6.92
N SER A 66 9.71 -0.21 6.15
CA SER A 66 10.02 -1.54 5.65
C SER A 66 10.76 -2.41 6.67
N SER A 67 11.49 -1.83 7.62
CA SER A 67 12.39 -2.54 8.53
C SER A 67 11.69 -3.69 9.29
N TYR A 68 10.65 -3.39 10.06
CA TYR A 68 9.89 -4.41 10.79
C TYR A 68 9.10 -5.34 9.85
N VAL A 69 8.52 -4.79 8.79
CA VAL A 69 7.72 -5.60 7.86
C VAL A 69 8.59 -6.67 7.21
N LEU A 70 9.80 -6.33 6.83
CA LEU A 70 10.77 -7.27 6.25
C LEU A 70 11.33 -8.23 7.29
N GLU A 71 11.69 -7.75 8.51
CA GLU A 71 12.11 -8.62 9.64
C GLU A 71 11.06 -9.70 9.89
N TYR A 72 9.77 -9.33 9.88
CA TYR A 72 8.67 -10.25 10.16
C TYR A 72 8.34 -11.15 8.98
N LEU A 73 8.10 -10.59 7.78
CA LEU A 73 7.61 -11.36 6.64
C LEU A 73 8.69 -12.24 5.99
N SER A 74 9.97 -11.87 6.07
CA SER A 74 11.03 -12.71 5.52
C SER A 74 11.17 -14.07 6.20
N GLN A 75 10.54 -14.26 7.36
CA GLN A 75 10.47 -15.57 8.02
C GLN A 75 9.57 -16.55 7.25
N TYR A 76 8.64 -16.05 6.43
CA TYR A 76 7.52 -16.83 5.87
C TYR A 76 7.40 -16.73 4.35
N PHE A 77 7.96 -15.70 3.71
CA PHE A 77 7.84 -15.41 2.29
C PHE A 77 9.20 -15.19 1.63
N LYS A 78 9.28 -15.53 0.34
CA LYS A 78 10.30 -14.97 -0.56
C LYS A 78 9.80 -13.62 -1.05
N ILE A 79 10.53 -12.54 -0.80
CA ILE A 79 10.05 -11.18 -0.97
C ILE A 79 10.75 -10.48 -2.13
N THR A 80 9.97 -9.87 -3.02
CA THR A 80 10.48 -8.85 -3.93
C THR A 80 9.97 -7.50 -3.44
N VAL A 81 10.87 -6.67 -2.95
CA VAL A 81 10.57 -5.29 -2.52
C VAL A 81 10.43 -4.42 -3.77
N TYR A 82 9.26 -3.83 -3.93
CA TYR A 82 8.95 -2.89 -4.99
C TYR A 82 8.92 -1.47 -4.47
N TYR A 83 9.90 -0.66 -4.85
CA TYR A 83 9.98 0.74 -4.47
C TYR A 83 9.38 1.63 -5.56
N TYR A 84 8.15 2.13 -5.32
CA TYR A 84 7.43 2.99 -6.24
C TYR A 84 6.64 4.05 -5.47
N ASN A 85 7.11 5.29 -5.51
CA ASN A 85 6.58 6.40 -4.71
C ASN A 85 6.61 7.70 -5.51
N PRO A 86 5.76 7.86 -6.56
CA PRO A 86 5.75 9.05 -7.41
C PRO A 86 5.34 10.33 -6.66
N ASN A 87 4.83 10.19 -5.44
CA ASN A 87 4.46 11.28 -4.54
C ASN A 87 5.65 11.92 -3.79
N ILE A 88 6.85 11.35 -3.89
CA ILE A 88 8.04 11.91 -3.23
C ILE A 88 8.65 12.98 -4.12
N TYR A 89 8.98 14.14 -3.54
CA TYR A 89 9.64 15.26 -4.16
C TYR A 89 10.63 15.90 -3.18
N PRO A 90 11.79 16.39 -3.61
CA PRO A 90 12.31 16.41 -4.98
C PRO A 90 12.80 15.03 -5.47
N PRO A 91 13.20 14.90 -6.76
CA PRO A 91 13.74 13.64 -7.30
C PRO A 91 14.96 13.09 -6.55
N SER A 92 15.81 13.97 -6.00
CA SER A 92 16.94 13.57 -5.15
C SER A 92 16.48 12.78 -3.92
N GLU A 93 15.43 13.25 -3.25
CA GLU A 93 14.84 12.57 -2.08
C GLU A 93 14.29 11.18 -2.43
N TYR A 94 13.68 11.03 -3.62
CA TYR A 94 13.25 9.72 -4.10
C TYR A 94 14.44 8.76 -4.24
N GLY A 95 15.53 9.24 -4.85
CA GLY A 95 16.76 8.46 -5.03
C GLY A 95 17.41 8.08 -3.70
N GLU A 96 17.57 9.02 -2.80
CA GLU A 96 18.16 8.80 -1.48
C GLU A 96 17.41 7.74 -0.68
N ARG A 97 16.06 7.83 -0.66
CA ARG A 97 15.23 6.82 0.02
C ARG A 97 15.29 5.46 -0.64
N ALA A 98 15.41 5.39 -1.98
CA ALA A 98 15.58 4.12 -2.67
C ALA A 98 16.90 3.44 -2.27
N GLU A 99 18.01 4.20 -2.20
CA GLU A 99 19.31 3.69 -1.77
C GLU A 99 19.30 3.29 -0.29
N GLU A 100 18.58 4.02 0.56
CA GLU A 100 18.40 3.66 1.97
C GLU A 100 17.67 2.32 2.12
N VAL A 101 16.60 2.08 1.33
CA VAL A 101 15.93 0.76 1.30
C VAL A 101 16.91 -0.33 0.85
N LYS A 102 17.69 -0.12 -0.21
CA LYS A 102 18.70 -1.09 -0.66
C LYS A 102 19.77 -1.35 0.39
N ARG A 103 20.19 -0.33 1.15
CA ARG A 103 21.13 -0.48 2.28
C ARG A 103 20.52 -1.36 3.36
N LEU A 104 19.29 -1.08 3.78
CA LEU A 104 18.58 -1.88 4.75
C LEU A 104 18.49 -3.36 4.32
N LEU A 105 18.19 -3.65 3.05
CA LEU A 105 18.11 -5.03 2.55
C LEU A 105 19.44 -5.78 2.62
N ARG A 106 20.57 -5.09 2.53
CA ARG A 106 21.91 -5.69 2.68
C ARG A 106 22.26 -5.98 4.13
N GLU A 107 21.74 -5.20 5.06
CA GLU A 107 22.08 -5.25 6.48
C GLU A 107 21.10 -6.10 7.29
N LEU A 108 19.83 -6.20 6.84
CA LEU A 108 18.77 -6.92 7.55
C LEU A 108 18.99 -8.44 7.45
N PRO A 109 19.08 -9.16 8.56
CA PRO A 109 19.12 -10.62 8.55
C PRO A 109 17.76 -11.17 8.12
N ALA A 110 17.70 -11.81 6.96
CA ALA A 110 16.50 -12.42 6.42
C ALA A 110 16.62 -13.94 6.38
N LYS A 111 15.54 -14.65 6.72
CA LYS A 111 15.51 -16.12 6.62
C LYS A 111 15.31 -16.58 5.19
N ASN A 112 14.42 -15.95 4.46
CA ASN A 112 14.18 -16.21 3.05
C ASN A 112 14.70 -15.05 2.20
N GLU A 113 14.93 -15.32 0.92
CA GLU A 113 15.44 -14.36 -0.04
C GLU A 113 14.61 -13.08 -0.12
N ILE A 114 15.30 -11.93 -0.17
CA ILE A 114 14.71 -10.64 -0.45
C ILE A 114 15.43 -10.03 -1.65
N SER A 115 14.68 -9.70 -2.69
CA SER A 115 15.14 -8.97 -3.86
C SER A 115 14.56 -7.55 -3.91
N PHE A 116 15.09 -6.69 -4.79
CA PHE A 116 14.68 -5.30 -4.93
C PHE A 116 14.41 -4.93 -6.38
N VAL A 117 13.28 -4.26 -6.61
CA VAL A 117 12.90 -3.67 -7.88
C VAL A 117 12.50 -2.21 -7.66
N ALA A 118 13.10 -1.29 -8.39
CA ALA A 118 12.64 0.11 -8.42
C ALA A 118 11.60 0.29 -9.51
N GLY A 119 10.50 0.95 -9.18
CA GLY A 119 9.55 1.45 -10.16
C GLY A 119 10.11 2.68 -10.87
N GLU A 120 9.59 2.96 -12.05
CA GLU A 120 9.95 4.17 -12.78
C GLU A 120 9.42 5.41 -12.02
N TYR A 121 10.31 6.35 -11.74
CA TYR A 121 9.92 7.57 -11.03
C TYR A 121 9.28 8.56 -12.01
N ARG A 122 7.97 8.68 -11.93
CA ARG A 122 7.16 9.62 -12.73
C ARG A 122 6.24 10.42 -11.82
N PRO A 123 6.73 11.49 -11.20
CA PRO A 123 5.95 12.32 -10.27
C PRO A 123 4.72 12.96 -10.94
N GLU A 124 4.75 13.15 -12.27
CA GLU A 124 3.62 13.68 -13.04
C GLU A 124 2.38 12.81 -12.87
N GLN A 125 2.52 11.50 -12.78
CA GLN A 125 1.40 10.58 -12.56
C GLN A 125 0.69 10.86 -11.24
N PHE A 126 1.46 11.18 -10.18
CA PHE A 126 0.87 11.55 -8.91
C PHE A 126 0.15 12.91 -8.99
N TYR A 127 0.80 13.93 -9.54
CA TYR A 127 0.19 15.26 -9.65
C TYR A 127 -1.07 15.26 -10.52
N GLU A 128 -1.07 14.47 -11.59
CA GLU A 128 -2.26 14.31 -12.43
C GLU A 128 -3.39 13.58 -11.69
N ALA A 129 -3.07 12.50 -10.98
CA ALA A 129 -4.04 11.72 -10.24
C ALA A 129 -4.73 12.52 -9.12
N VAL A 130 -3.99 13.39 -8.41
CA VAL A 130 -4.50 14.18 -7.29
C VAL A 130 -5.04 15.55 -7.69
N ARG A 131 -5.15 15.85 -8.98
CA ARG A 131 -5.64 17.15 -9.47
C ARG A 131 -7.01 17.48 -8.90
N GLY A 132 -7.14 18.64 -8.26
CA GLY A 132 -8.35 19.10 -7.57
C GLY A 132 -8.47 18.60 -6.12
N HIS A 133 -7.45 17.90 -5.60
CA HIS A 133 -7.35 17.41 -4.23
C HIS A 133 -6.10 17.91 -3.51
N GLU A 134 -5.43 18.95 -4.05
CA GLU A 134 -4.15 19.46 -3.54
C GLU A 134 -4.27 19.98 -2.12
N GLU A 135 -5.41 20.59 -1.79
CA GLU A 135 -5.68 21.18 -0.48
C GLU A 135 -6.33 20.20 0.52
N ASP A 136 -6.56 18.94 0.13
CA ASP A 136 -7.11 17.94 1.04
C ASP A 136 -6.19 17.71 2.24
N LEU A 137 -6.80 17.62 3.42
CA LEU A 137 -6.09 17.25 4.64
C LEU A 137 -5.54 15.83 4.59
N GLU A 138 -4.57 15.52 5.45
CA GLU A 138 -4.08 14.14 5.63
C GLU A 138 -5.25 13.21 6.02
N GLY A 139 -5.32 12.05 5.36
CA GLY A 139 -6.44 11.11 5.51
C GLY A 139 -7.62 11.35 4.57
N GLY A 140 -7.65 12.49 3.85
CA GLY A 140 -8.69 12.83 2.86
C GLY A 140 -8.61 12.02 1.56
N GLU A 141 -9.34 12.49 0.54
CA GLU A 141 -9.41 11.78 -0.75
C GLU A 141 -8.07 11.73 -1.47
N ARG A 142 -7.26 12.80 -1.40
CA ARG A 142 -5.88 12.79 -1.94
C ARG A 142 -5.07 11.59 -1.43
N CYS A 143 -5.17 11.25 -0.14
CA CYS A 143 -4.47 10.09 0.40
C CYS A 143 -4.97 8.77 -0.20
N GLY A 144 -6.28 8.63 -0.39
CA GLY A 144 -6.86 7.44 -1.03
C GLY A 144 -6.41 7.26 -2.46
N ILE A 145 -6.44 8.34 -3.25
CA ILE A 145 -5.95 8.37 -4.63
C ILE A 145 -4.46 7.97 -4.68
N CYS A 146 -3.66 8.53 -3.77
CA CYS A 146 -2.23 8.21 -3.64
C CYS A 146 -1.98 6.75 -3.27
N PHE A 147 -2.82 6.15 -2.41
CA PHE A 147 -2.71 4.73 -2.07
C PHE A 147 -3.08 3.86 -3.28
N GLU A 148 -4.19 4.17 -3.94
CA GLU A 148 -4.64 3.42 -5.12
C GLU A 148 -3.61 3.47 -6.25
N LEU A 149 -3.07 4.64 -6.57
CA LEU A 149 -2.03 4.80 -7.60
C LEU A 149 -0.84 3.85 -7.35
N ARG A 150 -0.32 3.81 -6.13
CA ARG A 150 0.85 2.99 -5.80
C ARG A 150 0.53 1.51 -5.73
N LEU A 151 -0.60 1.14 -5.13
CA LEU A 151 -1.01 -0.26 -5.00
C LEU A 151 -1.47 -0.86 -6.33
N ARG A 152 -2.04 -0.07 -7.23
CA ARG A 152 -2.45 -0.49 -8.57
C ARG A 152 -1.25 -0.97 -9.37
N GLU A 153 -0.17 -0.20 -9.38
CA GLU A 153 1.04 -0.59 -10.09
C GLU A 153 1.70 -1.83 -9.45
N ALA A 154 1.70 -1.91 -8.11
CA ALA A 154 2.19 -3.09 -7.41
C ALA A 154 1.36 -4.35 -7.72
N ALA A 155 0.03 -4.25 -7.73
CA ALA A 155 -0.87 -5.36 -8.03
C ALA A 155 -0.71 -5.83 -9.49
N ARG A 156 -0.64 -4.87 -10.44
CA ARG A 156 -0.42 -5.17 -11.87
C ARG A 156 0.85 -5.96 -12.09
N LEU A 157 1.98 -5.46 -11.56
CA LEU A 157 3.28 -6.13 -11.71
C LEU A 157 3.34 -7.47 -10.98
N ALA A 158 2.69 -7.59 -9.83
CA ALA A 158 2.60 -8.85 -9.10
C ALA A 158 1.81 -9.90 -9.88
N GLY A 159 0.68 -9.52 -10.50
CA GLY A 159 -0.11 -10.41 -11.34
C GLY A 159 0.65 -10.84 -12.60
N GLU A 160 1.28 -9.88 -13.31
CA GLU A 160 2.11 -10.17 -14.50
C GLU A 160 3.32 -11.05 -14.15
N GLY A 161 3.92 -10.85 -12.98
CA GLY A 161 5.06 -11.63 -12.49
C GLY A 161 4.70 -12.99 -11.90
N GLY A 162 3.41 -13.33 -11.77
CA GLY A 162 2.96 -14.61 -11.22
C GLY A 162 3.26 -14.78 -9.74
N PHE A 163 3.28 -13.69 -8.96
CA PHE A 163 3.46 -13.75 -7.52
C PHE A 163 2.23 -14.32 -6.83
N ASP A 164 2.43 -15.09 -5.75
CA ASP A 164 1.33 -15.64 -4.95
C ASP A 164 0.56 -14.54 -4.22
N TYR A 165 1.29 -13.51 -3.77
CA TYR A 165 0.73 -12.39 -3.01
C TYR A 165 1.38 -11.05 -3.37
N PHE A 166 0.62 -9.96 -3.15
CA PHE A 166 1.20 -8.62 -3.01
C PHE A 166 0.73 -7.95 -1.72
N ALA A 167 1.50 -6.98 -1.23
CA ALA A 167 1.21 -6.23 -0.02
C ALA A 167 1.84 -4.84 -0.03
N THR A 168 1.65 -4.09 1.06
CA THR A 168 2.29 -2.78 1.25
C THR A 168 2.81 -2.59 2.67
N THR A 169 3.92 -1.88 2.80
CA THR A 169 4.44 -1.45 4.11
C THR A 169 3.65 -0.26 4.70
N LEU A 170 2.74 0.34 3.96
CA LEU A 170 2.00 1.53 4.40
C LEU A 170 1.17 1.30 5.67
N THR A 171 0.70 0.07 5.91
CA THR A 171 -0.15 -0.26 7.07
C THR A 171 0.61 -0.24 8.40
N ILE A 172 1.94 -0.05 8.42
CA ILE A 172 2.75 0.14 9.64
C ILE A 172 2.55 1.53 10.25
N SER A 173 2.26 2.54 9.42
CA SER A 173 2.16 3.93 9.87
C SER A 173 0.89 4.16 10.71
N PRO A 174 1.01 4.74 11.91
CA PRO A 174 -0.16 5.08 12.72
C PRO A 174 -1.04 6.16 12.08
N LEU A 175 -0.49 6.96 11.15
CA LEU A 175 -1.20 8.03 10.45
C LEU A 175 -2.00 7.53 9.24
N LYS A 176 -1.91 6.24 8.90
CA LYS A 176 -2.56 5.68 7.72
C LYS A 176 -3.69 4.72 8.11
N ASP A 177 -4.82 4.88 7.42
CA ASP A 177 -5.99 4.01 7.57
C ASP A 177 -5.72 2.63 6.95
N ALA A 178 -5.43 1.66 7.82
CA ALA A 178 -5.20 0.28 7.40
C ALA A 178 -6.45 -0.35 6.75
N ALA A 179 -7.65 0.00 7.20
CA ALA A 179 -8.88 -0.54 6.62
C ALA A 179 -9.07 -0.04 5.18
N ARG A 180 -8.82 1.26 4.93
CA ARG A 180 -8.85 1.83 3.57
C ARG A 180 -7.80 1.18 2.66
N LEU A 181 -6.56 1.03 3.15
CA LEU A 181 -5.48 0.38 2.40
C LEU A 181 -5.82 -1.07 2.04
N ASN A 182 -6.36 -1.84 2.98
CA ASN A 182 -6.72 -3.23 2.74
C ASN A 182 -7.88 -3.34 1.74
N ARG A 183 -8.92 -2.50 1.82
CA ARG A 183 -10.00 -2.48 0.82
C ARG A 183 -9.49 -2.19 -0.59
N ILE A 184 -8.58 -1.20 -0.73
CA ILE A 184 -7.96 -0.87 -2.01
C ILE A 184 -7.14 -2.08 -2.51
N GLY A 185 -6.33 -2.67 -1.64
CA GLY A 185 -5.50 -3.82 -2.00
C GLY A 185 -6.33 -5.04 -2.43
N GLU A 186 -7.38 -5.38 -1.71
CA GLU A 186 -8.28 -6.49 -2.06
C GLU A 186 -8.95 -6.28 -3.42
N LYS A 187 -9.54 -5.07 -3.64
CA LYS A 187 -10.14 -4.71 -4.93
C LYS A 187 -9.14 -4.85 -6.10
N LEU A 188 -7.92 -4.36 -5.91
CA LEU A 188 -6.89 -4.45 -6.94
C LEU A 188 -6.38 -5.89 -7.13
N GLY A 189 -6.35 -6.68 -6.06
CA GLY A 189 -6.03 -8.11 -6.14
C GLY A 189 -7.03 -8.87 -7.01
N GLU A 190 -8.31 -8.61 -6.86
CA GLU A 190 -9.37 -9.15 -7.72
C GLU A 190 -9.22 -8.67 -9.18
N GLU A 191 -8.91 -7.38 -9.39
CA GLU A 191 -8.76 -6.79 -10.72
C GLU A 191 -7.57 -7.39 -11.50
N TYR A 192 -6.45 -7.66 -10.83
CA TYR A 192 -5.21 -8.15 -11.46
C TYR A 192 -4.93 -9.64 -11.25
N GLY A 193 -5.84 -10.38 -10.62
CA GLY A 193 -5.75 -11.82 -10.45
C GLY A 193 -4.60 -12.26 -9.52
N VAL A 194 -4.26 -11.47 -8.50
CA VAL A 194 -3.23 -11.76 -7.51
C VAL A 194 -3.78 -11.58 -6.09
N ASN A 195 -3.43 -12.45 -5.14
CA ASN A 195 -3.92 -12.33 -3.77
C ASN A 195 -3.31 -11.11 -3.07
N TYR A 196 -4.13 -10.32 -2.38
CA TYR A 196 -3.64 -9.29 -1.49
C TYR A 196 -3.42 -9.85 -0.08
N LEU A 197 -2.24 -9.66 0.48
CA LEU A 197 -1.93 -10.01 1.87
C LEU A 197 -2.44 -8.89 2.78
N ALA A 198 -3.67 -9.02 3.25
CA ALA A 198 -4.27 -8.06 4.17
C ALA A 198 -3.47 -7.98 5.47
N SER A 199 -3.19 -6.75 5.94
CA SER A 199 -2.26 -6.54 7.06
C SER A 199 -2.60 -5.30 7.88
N ASP A 200 -2.21 -5.33 9.15
CA ASP A 200 -2.10 -4.14 10.01
C ASP A 200 -0.81 -4.27 10.84
N PHE A 201 0.30 -3.90 10.22
CA PHE A 201 1.62 -4.05 10.83
C PHE A 201 1.86 -3.17 12.07
N LYS A 202 0.92 -2.26 12.42
CA LYS A 202 0.94 -1.56 13.72
C LYS A 202 0.69 -2.49 14.90
N LYS A 203 -0.06 -3.57 14.67
CA LYS A 203 -0.38 -4.57 15.70
C LYS A 203 0.88 -5.31 16.16
N LYS A 204 0.79 -6.03 17.29
CA LYS A 204 1.91 -6.77 17.91
C LYS A 204 3.15 -5.90 18.16
N ASN A 205 2.95 -4.61 18.48
CA ASN A 205 4.02 -3.63 18.68
C ASN A 205 4.89 -3.37 17.42
N GLY A 206 4.40 -3.68 16.23
CA GLY A 206 5.19 -3.56 15.01
C GLY A 206 5.68 -2.13 14.74
N TYR A 207 4.86 -1.11 14.97
CA TYR A 207 5.30 0.28 14.85
C TYR A 207 6.42 0.63 15.86
N LYS A 208 6.32 0.16 17.11
CA LYS A 208 7.38 0.32 18.11
C LYS A 208 8.66 -0.36 17.61
N ARG A 209 8.57 -1.60 17.14
CA ARG A 209 9.72 -2.33 16.63
C ARG A 209 10.34 -1.64 15.41
N SER A 210 9.55 -1.10 14.49
CA SER A 210 10.11 -0.33 13.37
C SER A 210 10.87 0.91 13.81
N THR A 211 10.44 1.57 14.90
CA THR A 211 11.16 2.70 15.48
C THR A 211 12.50 2.27 16.13
N GLU A 212 12.52 1.10 16.77
CA GLU A 212 13.74 0.52 17.34
C GLU A 212 14.74 0.17 16.22
N LEU A 213 14.28 -0.55 15.18
CA LEU A 213 15.09 -0.90 14.01
C LEU A 213 15.61 0.34 13.27
N SER A 214 14.79 1.40 13.18
CA SER A 214 15.23 2.66 12.56
C SER A 214 16.41 3.28 13.31
N ARG A 215 16.46 3.17 14.64
CA ARG A 215 17.61 3.62 15.43
C ARG A 215 18.81 2.69 15.27
N GLU A 216 18.56 1.37 15.26
CA GLU A 216 19.58 0.34 15.12
C GLU A 216 20.34 0.45 13.79
N TYR A 217 19.60 0.68 12.68
CA TYR A 217 20.15 0.81 11.33
C TYR A 217 20.43 2.25 10.91
N GLY A 218 20.15 3.26 11.75
CA GLY A 218 20.35 4.66 11.41
C GLY A 218 19.55 5.12 10.18
N LEU A 219 18.24 4.79 10.15
CA LEU A 219 17.29 5.12 9.07
C LEU A 219 16.61 6.45 9.30
#